data_a574e17670020fef5c17892f37d752b1
#
_entry.id   a574e17670020fef5c17892f37d752b1
#
_cell.length_a   1.000
_cell.length_b   1.000
_cell.length_c   1.000
_cell.angle_alpha   90.00
_cell.angle_beta   90.00
_cell.angle_gamma   90.00
#
_symmetry.space_group_name_H-M   'P 1'
#
loop_
_entity.id
_entity.type
_entity.pdbx_description
1 polymer ?
#
loop_
_entity_poly.entity_id
_entity_poly.type
_entity_poly.pdbx_seq_one_letter_code
_entity_poly.pdbx_strand_id
1 'polypeptide(L)'
;EHGKDDSSSTPEGTLTRIEIVSLPVQTTYLLHADTGLNLEGLVVEGIYDNGKRERLSVSADNILRFSTENVSEELPVTIVIDGKQASFTIKVVDYVIKDGVLTEVLMKEGEEYRLPTDVKVIASSAFASCSFNKIILNEGLEEIQADAFSNNPVKEIVFPESLKKIGEYCFYGCRNLIQLDLGHTQIKTIPMRALSNVAAETIVLPASLEEISSQSLLHTDNLHSIALPESLKKIGIEAFRESGLREVTLPNNIELIEERAFYLCRNLRQVKSIGILKQGVTGIMHHGIFQYCPDLSVVELPESVESVGQTLFSANVHLEALTLGRNLKHLAFNALGNSSVKVLTVNAPEPPSLEIYSLPEQVEQVVVPKGALQAYNHKVDNESLRNSWGTLVGRMKESN
;
A
#
# COMPACT_ATOMS: atom_id res chain seq x y z
N GLU A 1 59.60 60.13 42.97
CA GLU A 1 58.40 60.98 42.78
C GLU A 1 57.30 60.19 42.18
N HIS A 2 56.20 60.36 42.77
CA HIS A 2 54.97 59.56 42.63
C HIS A 2 54.28 59.72 41.27
N GLY A 3 54.03 58.62 40.57
CA GLY A 3 52.98 58.52 39.57
C GLY A 3 51.77 57.81 40.17
N LYS A 4 50.77 58.57 40.47
CA LYS A 4 49.48 58.04 40.85
C LYS A 4 48.81 57.43 39.59
N ASP A 5 48.66 56.15 39.59
CA ASP A 5 47.69 55.48 38.72
C ASP A 5 46.29 55.78 39.31
N ASP A 6 45.61 56.72 38.63
CA ASP A 6 44.21 57.01 38.88
C ASP A 6 43.38 56.14 37.93
N SER A 7 43.24 54.88 38.26
CA SER A 7 42.22 54.07 37.68
C SER A 7 40.86 54.45 38.28
N SER A 8 40.23 55.47 37.72
CA SER A 8 38.83 55.81 38.02
C SER A 8 37.94 54.66 37.49
N SER A 9 37.69 53.71 38.37
CA SER A 9 36.57 52.81 38.14
C SER A 9 35.30 53.65 38.17
N THR A 10 34.76 53.92 36.99
CA THR A 10 33.36 54.36 36.89
C THR A 10 32.52 53.34 37.63
N PRO A 11 31.63 53.73 38.54
CA PRO A 11 30.79 52.78 39.25
C PRO A 11 30.02 51.98 38.21
N GLU A 12 30.18 50.69 38.23
CA GLU A 12 29.37 49.79 37.43
C GLU A 12 27.92 50.01 37.87
N GLY A 13 27.05 50.41 36.93
CA GLY A 13 25.61 50.56 37.20
C GLY A 13 25.00 49.25 37.66
N THR A 14 23.87 49.28 38.32
CA THR A 14 23.13 48.08 38.73
C THR A 14 22.37 47.50 37.54
N LEU A 15 22.50 46.18 37.33
CA LEU A 15 21.74 45.46 36.28
C LEU A 15 20.22 45.57 36.57
N THR A 16 19.48 46.20 35.67
CA THR A 16 18.05 46.41 35.82
C THR A 16 17.22 45.30 35.09
N ARG A 17 17.66 44.90 33.92
CA ARG A 17 17.03 43.82 33.11
C ARG A 17 18.03 43.22 32.16
N ILE A 18 17.67 42.04 31.62
CA ILE A 18 18.40 41.40 30.50
C ILE A 18 17.50 41.27 29.30
N GLU A 19 18.07 41.32 28.10
CA GLU A 19 17.39 41.16 26.83
C GLU A 19 18.12 40.14 25.97
N ILE A 20 17.36 39.27 25.29
CA ILE A 20 17.88 38.34 24.27
C ILE A 20 17.95 39.11 22.94
N VAL A 21 19.16 39.34 22.47
CA VAL A 21 19.41 40.07 21.18
C VAL A 21 19.49 39.11 20.02
N SER A 22 19.99 37.89 20.22
CA SER A 22 20.04 36.85 19.22
C SER A 22 19.72 35.51 19.85
N LEU A 23 18.90 34.72 19.15
CA LEU A 23 18.60 33.35 19.54
C LEU A 23 19.79 32.42 19.27
N PRO A 24 19.85 31.26 19.94
CA PRO A 24 20.84 30.24 19.60
C PRO A 24 20.61 29.72 18.16
N VAL A 25 21.69 29.24 17.53
CA VAL A 25 21.60 28.67 16.16
C VAL A 25 20.72 27.42 16.09
N GLN A 26 20.61 26.70 17.20
CA GLN A 26 19.76 25.53 17.34
C GLN A 26 18.56 25.86 18.22
N THR A 27 17.36 25.79 17.64
CA THR A 27 16.08 26.00 18.33
C THR A 27 15.13 24.79 18.22
N THR A 28 15.58 23.72 17.57
CA THR A 28 14.84 22.46 17.47
C THR A 28 15.67 21.31 18.04
N TYR A 29 15.07 20.53 18.92
CA TYR A 29 15.68 19.40 19.61
C TYR A 29 14.87 18.13 19.38
N LEU A 30 15.55 16.99 19.40
CA LEU A 30 14.88 15.69 19.34
C LEU A 30 14.36 15.30 20.72
N LEU A 31 13.26 14.57 20.76
CA LEU A 31 12.72 13.96 21.95
C LEU A 31 13.78 13.08 22.62
N HIS A 32 13.93 13.19 23.94
CA HIS A 32 14.92 12.48 24.75
C HIS A 32 16.39 12.72 24.33
N ALA A 33 16.70 13.88 23.73
CA ALA A 33 18.08 14.22 23.42
C ALA A 33 18.93 14.34 24.67
N ASP A 34 20.04 13.61 24.72
CA ASP A 34 21.00 13.64 25.86
C ASP A 34 21.88 14.89 25.87
N THR A 35 21.63 15.85 25.01
CA THR A 35 22.41 17.10 24.88
C THR A 35 21.73 18.22 25.64
N GLY A 36 22.55 19.04 26.34
CA GLY A 36 22.07 20.30 26.90
C GLY A 36 21.69 21.32 25.83
N LEU A 37 21.17 22.48 26.26
CA LEU A 37 20.88 23.60 25.37
C LEU A 37 22.15 24.05 24.66
N ASN A 38 22.12 24.11 23.32
CA ASN A 38 23.22 24.70 22.55
C ASN A 38 23.16 26.23 22.65
N LEU A 39 24.19 26.83 23.23
CA LEU A 39 24.29 28.29 23.45
C LEU A 39 24.94 29.03 22.28
N GLU A 40 25.41 28.32 21.24
CA GLU A 40 26.06 28.94 20.09
C GLU A 40 25.10 29.91 19.39
N GLY A 41 25.55 31.15 19.16
CA GLY A 41 24.75 32.21 18.54
C GLY A 41 23.83 32.97 19.50
N LEU A 42 23.62 32.46 20.73
CA LEU A 42 22.85 33.17 21.74
C LEU A 42 23.59 34.43 22.21
N VAL A 43 22.91 35.57 22.12
CA VAL A 43 23.42 36.85 22.60
C VAL A 43 22.43 37.44 23.60
N VAL A 44 22.89 37.66 24.80
CA VAL A 44 22.12 38.34 25.88
C VAL A 44 22.85 39.63 26.28
N GLU A 45 22.10 40.72 26.33
CA GLU A 45 22.60 42.01 26.84
C GLU A 45 21.96 42.36 28.17
N GLY A 46 22.79 42.84 29.08
CA GLY A 46 22.36 43.50 30.31
C GLY A 46 22.12 44.97 30.07
N ILE A 47 21.06 45.47 30.67
CA ILE A 47 20.70 46.90 30.69
C ILE A 47 20.82 47.39 32.12
N TYR A 48 21.65 48.42 32.31
CA TYR A 48 21.97 48.97 33.61
C TYR A 48 21.20 50.25 33.88
N ASP A 49 21.10 50.64 35.16
CA ASP A 49 20.40 51.84 35.60
C ASP A 49 21.05 53.14 35.09
N ASN A 50 22.31 53.11 34.72
CA ASN A 50 23.06 54.19 34.08
C ASN A 50 22.87 54.27 32.57
N GLY A 51 22.01 53.40 31.96
CA GLY A 51 21.75 53.35 30.52
C GLY A 51 22.78 52.55 29.72
N LYS A 52 23.83 52.00 30.36
CA LYS A 52 24.82 51.12 29.71
C LYS A 52 24.14 49.82 29.23
N ARG A 53 24.55 49.36 28.07
CA ARG A 53 24.22 48.02 27.58
C ARG A 53 25.52 47.22 27.41
N GLU A 54 25.55 46.01 27.87
CA GLU A 54 26.71 45.17 27.82
C GLU A 54 26.34 43.71 27.53
N ARG A 55 27.12 43.07 26.65
CA ARG A 55 26.97 41.64 26.38
C ARG A 55 27.34 40.83 27.62
N LEU A 56 26.44 39.95 28.05
CA LEU A 56 26.62 39.10 29.19
C LEU A 56 27.05 37.69 28.76
N SER A 57 27.90 37.06 29.51
CA SER A 57 28.24 35.64 29.33
C SER A 57 27.11 34.78 29.85
N VAL A 58 26.69 33.78 29.04
CA VAL A 58 25.68 32.80 29.41
C VAL A 58 26.32 31.42 29.46
N SER A 59 26.12 30.72 30.54
CA SER A 59 26.50 29.30 30.70
C SER A 59 25.27 28.42 30.98
N ALA A 60 25.48 27.11 31.05
CA ALA A 60 24.42 26.17 31.41
C ALA A 60 23.77 26.48 32.78
N ASP A 61 24.54 27.03 33.72
CA ASP A 61 24.06 27.39 35.06
C ASP A 61 23.02 28.52 35.03
N ASN A 62 23.01 29.32 33.98
CA ASN A 62 22.04 30.38 33.79
C ASN A 62 20.67 29.89 33.22
N ILE A 63 20.58 28.63 32.80
CA ILE A 63 19.38 28.07 32.15
C ILE A 63 18.47 27.46 33.22
N LEU A 64 17.28 28.02 33.38
CA LEU A 64 16.33 27.56 34.40
C LEU A 64 15.41 26.43 33.93
N ARG A 65 15.02 26.41 32.67
CA ARG A 65 14.07 25.45 32.15
C ARG A 65 14.46 25.01 30.77
N PHE A 66 15.07 23.86 30.68
CA PHE A 66 15.33 23.15 29.41
C PHE A 66 15.07 21.67 29.65
N SER A 67 14.26 21.07 28.80
CA SER A 67 13.95 19.62 28.84
C SER A 67 13.56 19.14 27.45
N THR A 68 13.94 17.92 27.11
CA THR A 68 13.55 17.23 25.89
C THR A 68 12.69 15.99 26.17
N GLU A 69 12.16 15.86 27.39
CA GLU A 69 11.36 14.70 27.81
C GLU A 69 9.96 14.64 27.18
N ASN A 70 9.46 15.76 26.69
CA ASN A 70 8.15 15.83 26.07
C ASN A 70 8.21 16.64 24.77
N VAL A 71 7.40 16.21 23.79
CA VAL A 71 7.17 16.95 22.53
C VAL A 71 6.55 18.30 22.84
N SER A 72 7.07 19.36 22.21
CA SER A 72 6.51 20.71 22.36
C SER A 72 6.81 21.56 21.13
N GLU A 73 5.82 22.27 20.62
CA GLU A 73 6.02 23.26 19.57
C GLU A 73 6.65 24.56 20.11
N GLU A 74 6.37 24.91 21.37
CA GLU A 74 6.83 26.13 22.04
C GLU A 74 7.21 25.85 23.49
N LEU A 75 8.37 25.23 23.71
CA LEU A 75 8.90 25.03 25.06
C LEU A 75 9.64 26.30 25.52
N PRO A 76 9.20 26.99 26.59
CA PRO A 76 9.88 28.16 27.09
C PRO A 76 11.20 27.78 27.77
N VAL A 77 12.30 28.43 27.39
CA VAL A 77 13.58 28.37 28.02
C VAL A 77 13.85 29.72 28.70
N THR A 78 14.16 29.72 29.99
CA THR A 78 14.39 30.93 30.78
C THR A 78 15.85 31.04 31.14
N ILE A 79 16.44 32.20 30.86
CA ILE A 79 17.81 32.59 31.26
C ILE A 79 17.68 33.45 32.50
N VAL A 80 18.54 33.19 33.48
CA VAL A 80 18.62 33.95 34.73
C VAL A 80 20.04 34.40 34.94
N ILE A 81 20.26 35.74 35.06
CA ILE A 81 21.56 36.36 35.39
C ILE A 81 21.29 37.41 36.44
N ASP A 82 21.95 37.33 37.59
CA ASP A 82 21.81 38.23 38.72
C ASP A 82 20.36 38.51 39.11
N GLY A 83 19.52 37.45 39.09
CA GLY A 83 18.08 37.52 39.41
C GLY A 83 17.19 38.15 38.34
N LYS A 84 17.75 38.59 37.20
CA LYS A 84 17.00 39.07 36.03
C LYS A 84 16.74 37.94 35.07
N GLN A 85 15.60 37.98 34.43
CA GLN A 85 15.12 36.89 33.56
C GLN A 85 14.81 37.39 32.15
N ALA A 86 15.08 36.52 31.15
CA ALA A 86 14.60 36.65 29.81
C ALA A 86 14.30 35.23 29.27
N SER A 87 13.31 35.08 28.39
CA SER A 87 12.90 33.79 27.88
C SER A 87 12.77 33.80 26.36
N PHE A 88 13.00 32.64 25.76
CA PHE A 88 12.70 32.33 24.38
C PHE A 88 12.09 30.94 24.29
N THR A 89 11.59 30.55 23.14
CA THR A 89 11.00 29.23 22.93
C THR A 89 11.87 28.37 22.04
N ILE A 90 11.85 27.06 22.29
CA ILE A 90 12.41 26.03 21.43
C ILE A 90 11.32 25.04 21.05
N LYS A 91 11.59 24.23 20.04
CA LYS A 91 10.74 23.12 19.62
C LYS A 91 11.39 21.79 20.02
N VAL A 92 10.58 20.85 20.54
CA VAL A 92 10.99 19.47 20.77
C VAL A 92 10.14 18.56 19.88
N VAL A 93 10.80 17.82 18.99
CA VAL A 93 10.13 16.98 17.98
C VAL A 93 10.43 15.50 18.21
N ASP A 94 9.48 14.66 17.85
CA ASP A 94 9.53 13.21 17.98
C ASP A 94 9.87 12.47 16.66
N TYR A 95 10.50 13.17 15.74
CA TYR A 95 10.80 12.63 14.41
C TYR A 95 12.14 13.14 13.88
N VAL A 96 12.70 12.37 12.95
CA VAL A 96 13.89 12.76 12.18
C VAL A 96 13.50 12.92 10.72
N ILE A 97 13.60 14.15 10.20
CA ILE A 97 13.35 14.49 8.79
C ILE A 97 14.62 15.04 8.18
N LYS A 98 14.95 14.57 6.98
CA LYS A 98 16.03 15.10 6.17
C LYS A 98 15.54 15.26 4.72
N ASP A 99 15.62 16.48 4.20
CA ASP A 99 15.23 16.82 2.81
C ASP A 99 13.79 16.35 2.45
N GLY A 100 12.86 16.50 3.38
CA GLY A 100 11.46 16.06 3.22
C GLY A 100 11.24 14.56 3.38
N VAL A 101 12.26 13.79 3.78
CA VAL A 101 12.17 12.36 4.05
C VAL A 101 12.11 12.11 5.55
N LEU A 102 11.02 11.52 6.03
CA LEU A 102 10.92 11.03 7.40
C LEU A 102 11.71 9.72 7.52
N THR A 103 12.79 9.73 8.28
CA THR A 103 13.65 8.56 8.45
C THR A 103 13.37 7.77 9.71
N GLU A 104 12.85 8.42 10.75
CA GLU A 104 12.55 7.77 12.03
C GLU A 104 11.46 8.52 12.79
N VAL A 105 10.60 7.79 13.49
CA VAL A 105 9.67 8.27 14.51
C VAL A 105 10.24 7.88 15.88
N LEU A 106 10.48 8.86 16.74
CA LEU A 106 11.07 8.66 18.07
C LEU A 106 10.03 8.30 19.13
N MET A 107 8.83 8.89 19.08
CA MET A 107 7.70 8.45 19.89
C MET A 107 7.24 7.07 19.40
N LYS A 108 7.20 6.09 20.29
CA LYS A 108 6.96 4.70 19.89
C LYS A 108 5.53 4.24 20.10
N GLU A 109 4.72 4.95 20.86
CA GLU A 109 3.33 4.57 21.17
C GLU A 109 2.42 5.79 21.39
N GLY A 110 1.11 5.60 21.19
CA GLY A 110 0.09 6.63 21.41
C GLY A 110 -1.24 6.32 20.74
N GLU A 111 -2.27 7.09 21.07
CA GLU A 111 -3.59 6.95 20.46
C GLU A 111 -3.59 7.41 19.00
N GLU A 112 -2.97 8.55 18.71
CA GLU A 112 -2.92 9.13 17.38
C GLU A 112 -1.54 9.70 17.09
N TYR A 113 -1.05 9.50 15.87
CA TYR A 113 0.14 10.14 15.33
C TYR A 113 -0.20 10.92 14.07
N ARG A 114 0.19 12.19 14.03
CA ARG A 114 0.03 13.05 12.86
C ARG A 114 1.37 13.29 12.21
N LEU A 115 1.46 12.94 10.93
CA LEU A 115 2.68 13.15 10.17
C LEU A 115 2.94 14.67 10.00
N PRO A 116 4.18 15.15 10.23
CA PRO A 116 4.55 16.54 9.97
C PRO A 116 4.26 16.98 8.53
N THR A 117 3.87 18.23 8.35
CA THR A 117 3.36 18.73 7.06
C THR A 117 4.39 18.85 5.94
N ASP A 118 5.66 18.87 6.28
CA ASP A 118 6.80 18.98 5.34
C ASP A 118 7.32 17.62 4.84
N VAL A 119 6.76 16.50 5.34
CA VAL A 119 7.13 15.15 4.89
C VAL A 119 6.53 14.87 3.51
N LYS A 120 7.41 14.51 2.58
CA LYS A 120 7.06 14.06 1.23
C LYS A 120 7.27 12.57 1.02
N VAL A 121 8.19 11.98 1.76
CA VAL A 121 8.54 10.57 1.68
C VAL A 121 8.67 10.00 3.09
N ILE A 122 8.05 8.85 3.33
CA ILE A 122 8.31 8.03 4.51
C ILE A 122 9.34 6.99 4.12
N ALA A 123 10.50 7.00 4.78
CA ALA A 123 11.59 6.07 4.51
C ALA A 123 11.24 4.64 4.93
N SER A 124 12.01 3.68 4.42
CA SER A 124 11.91 2.28 4.81
C SER A 124 12.02 2.12 6.32
N SER A 125 11.11 1.35 6.89
CA SER A 125 11.05 1.03 8.33
C SER A 125 10.91 2.25 9.28
N ALA A 126 10.53 3.43 8.79
CA ALA A 126 10.43 4.64 9.61
C ALA A 126 9.47 4.50 10.81
N PHE A 127 8.44 3.68 10.70
CA PHE A 127 7.50 3.34 11.78
C PHE A 127 7.80 1.98 12.44
N ALA A 128 9.02 1.47 12.29
CA ALA A 128 9.41 0.22 12.94
C ALA A 128 9.28 0.35 14.47
N SER A 129 8.67 -0.66 15.10
CA SER A 129 8.41 -0.71 16.54
C SER A 129 7.50 0.41 17.08
N CYS A 130 6.81 1.16 16.22
CA CYS A 130 5.77 2.09 16.64
C CYS A 130 4.43 1.37 16.88
N SER A 131 3.68 1.84 17.86
CA SER A 131 2.40 1.28 18.30
C SER A 131 1.36 2.39 18.50
N PHE A 132 0.88 2.95 17.38
CA PHE A 132 -0.20 3.93 17.39
C PHE A 132 -1.51 3.25 17.01
N ASN A 133 -2.64 3.66 17.63
CA ASN A 133 -3.94 3.19 17.21
C ASN A 133 -4.34 3.80 15.84
N LYS A 134 -4.02 5.07 15.64
CA LYS A 134 -4.32 5.82 14.41
C LYS A 134 -3.14 6.62 13.92
N ILE A 135 -2.92 6.61 12.61
CA ILE A 135 -1.90 7.43 11.95
C ILE A 135 -2.57 8.27 10.87
N ILE A 136 -2.37 9.59 10.91
CA ILE A 136 -2.86 10.53 9.92
C ILE A 136 -1.67 11.03 9.10
N LEU A 137 -1.65 10.65 7.83
CA LEU A 137 -0.63 11.07 6.90
C LEU A 137 -0.96 12.47 6.34
N ASN A 138 0.06 13.31 6.15
CA ASN A 138 -0.14 14.70 5.72
C ASN A 138 -0.48 14.81 4.24
N GLU A 139 -1.24 15.83 3.89
CA GLU A 139 -1.39 16.25 2.50
C GLU A 139 -0.04 16.75 1.96
N GLY A 140 0.39 16.21 0.82
CA GLY A 140 1.72 16.45 0.26
C GLY A 140 2.68 15.27 0.36
N LEU A 141 2.33 14.21 1.14
CA LEU A 141 3.04 12.94 1.13
C LEU A 141 2.86 12.26 -0.24
N GLU A 142 3.96 11.92 -0.90
CA GLU A 142 3.95 11.33 -2.25
C GLU A 142 4.35 9.86 -2.27
N GLU A 143 5.22 9.44 -1.36
CA GLU A 143 5.75 8.07 -1.33
C GLU A 143 5.90 7.52 0.08
N ILE A 144 5.56 6.24 0.24
CA ILE A 144 5.86 5.41 1.41
C ILE A 144 6.77 4.29 0.93
N GLN A 145 8.00 4.22 1.45
CA GLN A 145 8.99 3.23 1.02
C GLN A 145 8.73 1.84 1.60
N ALA A 146 9.55 0.87 1.17
CA ALA A 146 9.41 -0.52 1.57
C ALA A 146 9.44 -0.71 3.09
N ASP A 147 8.66 -1.68 3.60
CA ASP A 147 8.61 -2.04 5.02
C ASP A 147 8.23 -0.92 6.00
N ALA A 148 7.82 0.25 5.53
CA ALA A 148 7.62 1.43 6.38
C ALA A 148 6.70 1.16 7.59
N PHE A 149 5.65 0.36 7.41
CA PHE A 149 4.69 -0.07 8.44
C PHE A 149 4.66 -1.59 8.63
N SER A 150 5.67 -2.31 8.18
CA SER A 150 5.68 -3.77 8.27
C SER A 150 5.52 -4.23 9.73
N ASN A 151 4.57 -5.18 9.96
CA ASN A 151 4.19 -5.70 11.27
C ASN A 151 3.75 -4.63 12.31
N ASN A 152 3.31 -3.46 11.83
CA ASN A 152 2.83 -2.40 12.71
C ASN A 152 1.42 -2.75 13.25
N PRO A 153 1.15 -2.57 14.56
CA PRO A 153 -0.15 -2.89 15.16
C PRO A 153 -1.21 -1.79 14.95
N VAL A 154 -1.00 -0.85 14.05
CA VAL A 154 -1.93 0.23 13.75
C VAL A 154 -3.31 -0.30 13.36
N LYS A 155 -4.37 0.39 13.80
CA LYS A 155 -5.77 0.03 13.53
C LYS A 155 -6.38 0.86 12.39
N GLU A 156 -5.93 2.10 12.24
CA GLU A 156 -6.44 3.05 11.24
C GLU A 156 -5.29 3.88 10.65
N ILE A 157 -5.26 4.00 9.34
CA ILE A 157 -4.37 4.94 8.62
C ILE A 157 -5.23 5.80 7.71
N VAL A 158 -5.08 7.12 7.81
CA VAL A 158 -5.71 8.08 6.92
C VAL A 158 -4.71 8.47 5.84
N PHE A 159 -5.00 8.12 4.59
CA PHE A 159 -4.13 8.38 3.43
C PHE A 159 -4.48 9.70 2.75
N PRO A 160 -3.50 10.49 2.26
CA PRO A 160 -3.75 11.70 1.51
C PRO A 160 -3.99 11.43 0.03
N GLU A 161 -4.68 12.36 -0.65
CA GLU A 161 -4.87 12.33 -2.11
C GLU A 161 -3.56 12.44 -2.89
N SER A 162 -2.53 13.05 -2.31
CA SER A 162 -1.22 13.25 -2.92
C SER A 162 -0.37 11.97 -3.04
N LEU A 163 -0.75 10.88 -2.36
CA LEU A 163 0.02 9.65 -2.34
C LEU A 163 0.01 8.94 -3.70
N LYS A 164 1.20 8.77 -4.29
CA LYS A 164 1.40 8.18 -5.62
C LYS A 164 2.01 6.80 -5.59
N LYS A 165 2.75 6.48 -4.50
CA LYS A 165 3.55 5.25 -4.46
C LYS A 165 3.64 4.69 -3.04
N ILE A 166 3.49 3.38 -2.95
CA ILE A 166 3.83 2.58 -1.75
C ILE A 166 4.90 1.56 -2.13
N GLY A 167 5.72 1.15 -1.17
CA GLY A 167 6.80 0.19 -1.37
C GLY A 167 6.38 -1.25 -1.13
N GLU A 168 7.28 -2.17 -1.46
CA GLU A 168 7.12 -3.59 -1.15
C GLU A 168 7.02 -3.79 0.37
N TYR A 169 6.23 -4.77 0.81
CA TYR A 169 6.02 -5.10 2.24
C TYR A 169 5.51 -3.92 3.09
N CYS A 170 5.08 -2.81 2.50
CA CYS A 170 4.78 -1.56 3.19
C CYS A 170 3.86 -1.74 4.40
N PHE A 171 2.78 -2.53 4.27
CA PHE A 171 1.82 -2.87 5.32
C PHE A 171 1.79 -4.36 5.63
N TYR A 172 2.84 -5.10 5.28
CA TYR A 172 2.93 -6.53 5.54
C TYR A 172 2.69 -6.82 7.03
N GLY A 173 1.78 -7.74 7.32
CA GLY A 173 1.53 -8.18 8.69
C GLY A 173 0.85 -7.15 9.61
N CYS A 174 0.23 -6.09 9.09
CA CYS A 174 -0.58 -5.15 9.87
C CYS A 174 -1.89 -5.80 10.30
N ARG A 175 -1.82 -6.65 11.34
CA ARG A 175 -2.92 -7.54 11.75
C ARG A 175 -4.06 -6.85 12.50
N ASN A 176 -3.95 -5.57 12.81
CA ASN A 176 -5.02 -4.80 13.46
C ASN A 176 -5.67 -3.80 12.48
N LEU A 177 -5.15 -3.68 11.26
CA LEU A 177 -5.68 -2.78 10.23
C LEU A 177 -6.88 -3.45 9.56
N ILE A 178 -8.09 -3.14 10.05
CA ILE A 178 -9.36 -3.76 9.61
C ILE A 178 -9.89 -3.11 8.33
N GLN A 179 -9.63 -1.83 8.14
CA GLN A 179 -10.04 -1.07 6.96
C GLN A 179 -8.83 -0.39 6.33
N LEU A 180 -8.71 -0.49 5.02
CA LEU A 180 -7.65 0.16 4.25
C LEU A 180 -8.27 0.86 3.06
N ASP A 181 -8.34 2.20 3.13
CA ASP A 181 -8.91 3.03 2.07
C ASP A 181 -7.81 3.77 1.30
N LEU A 182 -7.50 3.25 0.12
CA LEU A 182 -6.60 3.86 -0.85
C LEU A 182 -7.36 4.55 -2.00
N GLY A 183 -8.69 4.59 -1.92
CA GLY A 183 -9.56 5.02 -3.04
C GLY A 183 -9.30 6.42 -3.57
N HIS A 184 -8.86 7.32 -2.70
CA HIS A 184 -8.57 8.71 -3.05
C HIS A 184 -7.13 8.95 -3.52
N THR A 185 -6.26 7.94 -3.39
CA THR A 185 -4.85 8.06 -3.74
C THR A 185 -4.61 8.00 -5.26
N GLN A 186 -3.40 8.33 -5.68
CA GLN A 186 -2.97 8.25 -7.08
C GLN A 186 -2.09 7.03 -7.36
N ILE A 187 -2.17 6.01 -6.51
CA ILE A 187 -1.39 4.79 -6.62
C ILE A 187 -1.78 4.03 -7.90
N LYS A 188 -0.77 3.61 -8.67
CA LYS A 188 -0.96 2.81 -9.88
C LYS A 188 -0.60 1.34 -9.71
N THR A 189 0.17 1.01 -8.69
CA THR A 189 0.66 -0.35 -8.43
C THR A 189 0.56 -0.67 -6.95
N ILE A 190 -0.03 -1.82 -6.61
CA ILE A 190 0.13 -2.44 -5.29
C ILE A 190 1.34 -3.37 -5.39
N PRO A 191 2.48 -3.04 -4.76
CA PRO A 191 3.73 -3.79 -4.93
C PRO A 191 3.71 -5.16 -4.25
N MET A 192 4.79 -5.92 -4.47
CA MET A 192 4.96 -7.25 -3.90
C MET A 192 4.77 -7.22 -2.37
N ARG A 193 3.89 -8.10 -1.90
CA ARG A 193 3.53 -8.29 -0.49
C ARG A 193 3.13 -7.03 0.29
N ALA A 194 2.82 -5.93 -0.39
CA ALA A 194 2.51 -4.67 0.28
C ALA A 194 1.33 -4.75 1.25
N LEU A 195 0.33 -5.55 0.95
CA LEU A 195 -0.88 -5.76 1.76
C LEU A 195 -1.02 -7.22 2.24
N SER A 196 0.05 -8.00 2.19
CA SER A 196 0.02 -9.41 2.61
C SER A 196 -0.13 -9.53 4.13
N ASN A 197 -0.93 -10.50 4.60
CA ASN A 197 -1.22 -10.73 6.03
C ASN A 197 -1.84 -9.54 6.77
N VAL A 198 -2.54 -8.63 6.07
CA VAL A 198 -3.38 -7.62 6.74
C VAL A 198 -4.69 -8.24 7.20
N ALA A 199 -5.23 -7.78 8.34
CA ALA A 199 -6.52 -8.26 8.84
C ALA A 199 -7.72 -7.56 8.18
N ALA A 200 -7.52 -6.84 7.08
CA ALA A 200 -8.52 -5.99 6.47
C ALA A 200 -9.75 -6.78 6.02
N GLU A 201 -10.90 -6.36 6.50
CA GLU A 201 -12.23 -6.79 6.01
C GLU A 201 -12.62 -6.00 4.76
N THR A 202 -12.12 -4.77 4.65
CA THR A 202 -12.39 -3.87 3.52
C THR A 202 -11.10 -3.25 3.01
N ILE A 203 -10.88 -3.35 1.70
CA ILE A 203 -9.81 -2.67 0.98
C ILE A 203 -10.44 -1.91 -0.18
N VAL A 204 -10.32 -0.58 -0.18
CA VAL A 204 -10.76 0.28 -1.28
C VAL A 204 -9.55 0.62 -2.14
N LEU A 205 -9.59 0.22 -3.40
CA LEU A 205 -8.52 0.44 -4.37
C LEU A 205 -8.76 1.74 -5.17
N PRO A 206 -7.71 2.47 -5.56
CA PRO A 206 -7.86 3.69 -6.35
C PRO A 206 -8.28 3.37 -7.79
N ALA A 207 -9.09 4.25 -8.38
CA ALA A 207 -9.52 4.13 -9.76
C ALA A 207 -8.38 4.22 -10.80
N SER A 208 -7.21 4.68 -10.39
CA SER A 208 -5.98 4.76 -11.20
C SER A 208 -5.14 3.49 -11.21
N LEU A 209 -5.51 2.46 -10.42
CA LEU A 209 -4.69 1.27 -10.24
C LEU A 209 -4.60 0.45 -11.54
N GLU A 210 -3.37 0.18 -11.98
CA GLU A 210 -3.06 -0.57 -13.20
C GLU A 210 -2.51 -1.97 -12.91
N GLU A 211 -1.86 -2.17 -11.76
CA GLU A 211 -1.21 -3.43 -11.40
C GLU A 211 -1.39 -3.81 -9.92
N ILE A 212 -1.71 -5.07 -9.70
CA ILE A 212 -1.62 -5.76 -8.41
C ILE A 212 -0.47 -6.77 -8.55
N SER A 213 0.68 -6.51 -7.91
CA SER A 213 1.90 -7.30 -8.10
C SER A 213 1.88 -8.62 -7.33
N SER A 214 2.96 -9.39 -7.43
CA SER A 214 3.07 -10.74 -6.85
C SER A 214 2.83 -10.75 -5.35
N GLN A 215 1.98 -11.67 -4.88
CA GLN A 215 1.68 -11.92 -3.47
C GLN A 215 1.20 -10.68 -2.68
N SER A 216 0.75 -9.63 -3.35
CA SER A 216 0.44 -8.35 -2.70
C SER A 216 -0.72 -8.42 -1.71
N LEU A 217 -1.69 -9.32 -1.93
CA LEU A 217 -2.82 -9.58 -1.02
C LEU A 217 -2.83 -11.05 -0.53
N LEU A 218 -1.65 -11.66 -0.41
CA LEU A 218 -1.47 -13.01 0.12
C LEU A 218 -1.97 -13.08 1.58
N HIS A 219 -2.74 -14.12 1.95
CA HIS A 219 -3.28 -14.32 3.30
C HIS A 219 -4.10 -13.13 3.82
N THR A 220 -5.01 -12.61 3.01
CA THR A 220 -6.03 -11.64 3.42
C THR A 220 -7.32 -12.36 3.80
N ASP A 221 -7.27 -13.16 4.87
CA ASP A 221 -8.31 -14.14 5.24
C ASP A 221 -9.68 -13.50 5.51
N ASN A 222 -9.70 -12.25 5.99
CA ASN A 222 -10.92 -11.52 6.33
C ASN A 222 -11.51 -10.73 5.15
N LEU A 223 -10.79 -10.63 4.04
CA LEU A 223 -11.24 -9.89 2.85
C LEU A 223 -12.24 -10.75 2.06
N HIS A 224 -13.54 -10.48 2.21
CA HIS A 224 -14.59 -11.28 1.57
C HIS A 224 -14.97 -10.82 0.17
N SER A 225 -14.72 -9.57 -0.14
CA SER A 225 -14.94 -8.98 -1.47
C SER A 225 -13.95 -7.85 -1.73
N ILE A 226 -13.67 -7.58 -2.99
CA ILE A 226 -12.85 -6.45 -3.42
C ILE A 226 -13.36 -5.96 -4.78
N ALA A 227 -13.49 -4.64 -4.92
CA ALA A 227 -13.80 -4.01 -6.19
C ALA A 227 -12.51 -3.76 -6.97
N LEU A 228 -12.30 -4.50 -8.04
CA LEU A 228 -11.18 -4.30 -8.95
C LEU A 228 -11.53 -3.19 -9.96
N PRO A 229 -10.71 -2.14 -10.11
CA PRO A 229 -11.04 -1.03 -11.01
C PRO A 229 -10.86 -1.41 -12.48
N GLU A 230 -11.62 -0.77 -13.37
CA GLU A 230 -11.55 -0.98 -14.83
C GLU A 230 -10.20 -0.60 -15.46
N SER A 231 -9.39 0.18 -14.76
CA SER A 231 -8.01 0.52 -15.13
C SER A 231 -7.02 -0.63 -14.95
N LEU A 232 -7.40 -1.66 -14.17
CA LEU A 232 -6.51 -2.77 -13.82
C LEU A 232 -6.19 -3.61 -15.06
N LYS A 233 -4.89 -3.76 -15.34
CA LYS A 233 -4.35 -4.50 -16.48
C LYS A 233 -3.69 -5.80 -16.08
N LYS A 234 -3.08 -5.83 -14.87
CA LYS A 234 -2.27 -6.96 -14.45
C LYS A 234 -2.58 -7.41 -13.01
N ILE A 235 -2.71 -8.73 -12.84
CA ILE A 235 -2.73 -9.40 -11.54
C ILE A 235 -1.55 -10.36 -11.49
N GLY A 236 -0.63 -10.15 -10.54
CA GLY A 236 0.64 -10.84 -10.41
C GLY A 236 0.54 -12.26 -9.83
N ILE A 237 1.70 -12.91 -9.77
CA ILE A 237 1.83 -14.28 -9.25
C ILE A 237 1.32 -14.36 -7.81
N GLU A 238 0.41 -15.30 -7.54
CA GLU A 238 -0.15 -15.55 -6.20
C GLU A 238 -0.73 -14.29 -5.52
N ALA A 239 -1.15 -13.29 -6.28
CA ALA A 239 -1.55 -11.98 -5.75
C ALA A 239 -2.63 -12.07 -4.67
N PHE A 240 -3.61 -12.96 -4.82
CA PHE A 240 -4.72 -13.21 -3.88
C PHE A 240 -4.65 -14.61 -3.26
N ARG A 241 -3.49 -15.27 -3.30
CA ARG A 241 -3.35 -16.60 -2.73
C ARG A 241 -3.81 -16.64 -1.27
N GLU A 242 -4.64 -17.63 -0.94
CA GLU A 242 -5.20 -17.84 0.40
C GLU A 242 -5.95 -16.59 0.93
N SER A 243 -6.60 -15.84 0.04
CA SER A 243 -7.51 -14.77 0.46
C SER A 243 -8.88 -15.31 0.86
N GLY A 244 -9.60 -14.56 1.72
CA GLY A 244 -10.95 -14.89 2.17
C GLY A 244 -12.04 -14.58 1.15
N LEU A 245 -11.71 -14.19 -0.09
CA LEU A 245 -12.65 -13.77 -1.12
C LEU A 245 -13.73 -14.83 -1.36
N ARG A 246 -14.99 -14.37 -1.41
CA ARG A 246 -16.17 -15.20 -1.73
C ARG A 246 -16.60 -15.00 -3.18
N GLU A 247 -16.39 -13.82 -3.69
CA GLU A 247 -16.64 -13.47 -5.09
C GLU A 247 -15.61 -12.45 -5.57
N VAL A 248 -15.35 -12.45 -6.86
CA VAL A 248 -14.54 -11.44 -7.54
C VAL A 248 -15.10 -11.16 -8.91
N THR A 249 -15.13 -9.88 -9.29
CA THR A 249 -15.46 -9.43 -10.63
C THR A 249 -14.17 -8.98 -11.32
N LEU A 250 -13.77 -9.70 -12.37
CA LEU A 250 -12.59 -9.39 -13.16
C LEU A 250 -12.91 -8.32 -14.21
N PRO A 251 -12.12 -7.25 -14.35
CA PRO A 251 -12.29 -6.27 -15.43
C PRO A 251 -12.12 -6.93 -16.80
N ASN A 252 -12.97 -6.55 -17.76
CA ASN A 252 -12.91 -7.14 -19.10
C ASN A 252 -11.67 -6.72 -19.92
N ASN A 253 -10.97 -5.70 -19.47
CA ASN A 253 -9.77 -5.16 -20.14
C ASN A 253 -8.46 -5.67 -19.54
N ILE A 254 -8.50 -6.72 -18.72
CA ILE A 254 -7.30 -7.27 -18.12
C ILE A 254 -6.38 -7.88 -19.20
N GLU A 255 -5.10 -7.56 -19.12
CA GLU A 255 -4.09 -7.98 -20.09
C GLU A 255 -3.35 -9.24 -19.63
N LEU A 256 -3.16 -9.38 -18.32
CA LEU A 256 -2.40 -10.49 -17.76
C LEU A 256 -2.89 -10.88 -16.38
N ILE A 257 -3.20 -12.16 -16.19
CA ILE A 257 -3.35 -12.79 -14.88
C ILE A 257 -2.27 -13.86 -14.77
N GLU A 258 -1.31 -13.63 -13.85
CA GLU A 258 -0.16 -14.50 -13.69
C GLU A 258 -0.48 -15.74 -12.87
N GLU A 259 0.49 -16.63 -12.78
CA GLU A 259 0.40 -17.95 -12.20
C GLU A 259 -0.19 -17.92 -10.77
N ARG A 260 -1.17 -18.82 -10.52
CA ARG A 260 -1.78 -19.05 -9.21
C ARG A 260 -2.35 -17.80 -8.53
N ALA A 261 -2.76 -16.80 -9.30
CA ALA A 261 -3.22 -15.51 -8.76
C ALA A 261 -4.28 -15.66 -7.65
N PHE A 262 -5.20 -16.62 -7.77
CA PHE A 262 -6.26 -16.95 -6.77
C PHE A 262 -6.09 -18.36 -6.18
N TYR A 263 -4.87 -18.85 -6.09
CA TYR A 263 -4.56 -20.17 -5.56
C TYR A 263 -5.00 -20.32 -4.09
N LEU A 264 -5.65 -21.44 -3.75
CA LEU A 264 -6.14 -21.73 -2.40
C LEU A 264 -7.16 -20.70 -1.84
N CYS A 265 -7.87 -19.96 -2.70
CA CYS A 265 -9.01 -19.14 -2.27
C CYS A 265 -10.19 -20.05 -1.89
N ARG A 266 -10.16 -20.61 -0.70
CA ARG A 266 -11.06 -21.71 -0.27
C ARG A 266 -12.52 -21.32 -0.19
N ASN A 267 -12.82 -20.03 0.00
CA ASN A 267 -14.17 -19.49 0.13
C ASN A 267 -14.71 -18.94 -1.20
N LEU A 268 -13.89 -18.91 -2.27
CA LEU A 268 -14.27 -18.33 -3.56
C LEU A 268 -15.32 -19.19 -4.24
N ARG A 269 -16.53 -18.64 -4.44
CA ARG A 269 -17.69 -19.31 -5.01
C ARG A 269 -17.99 -18.88 -6.44
N GLN A 270 -17.68 -17.63 -6.74
CA GLN A 270 -18.01 -17.04 -8.03
C GLN A 270 -16.95 -16.09 -8.55
N VAL A 271 -16.61 -16.25 -9.84
CA VAL A 271 -15.83 -15.31 -10.62
C VAL A 271 -16.70 -14.77 -11.72
N LYS A 272 -16.90 -13.46 -11.75
CA LYS A 272 -17.68 -12.73 -12.76
C LYS A 272 -16.76 -11.94 -13.66
N SER A 273 -17.26 -11.64 -14.86
CA SER A 273 -16.63 -10.68 -15.76
C SER A 273 -17.72 -9.77 -16.31
N ILE A 274 -17.60 -8.47 -16.11
CA ILE A 274 -18.53 -7.46 -16.60
C ILE A 274 -17.78 -6.27 -17.20
N GLY A 275 -18.41 -5.62 -18.17
CA GLY A 275 -17.92 -4.41 -18.80
C GLY A 275 -17.82 -4.53 -20.32
N ILE A 276 -17.41 -3.47 -20.96
CA ILE A 276 -17.25 -3.40 -22.42
C ILE A 276 -15.77 -3.53 -22.73
N LEU A 277 -15.42 -4.52 -23.58
CA LEU A 277 -14.06 -4.71 -24.07
C LEU A 277 -13.58 -3.46 -24.80
N LYS A 278 -12.42 -2.93 -24.43
CA LYS A 278 -11.73 -1.90 -25.20
C LYS A 278 -11.08 -2.52 -26.43
N GLN A 279 -11.22 -1.85 -27.57
CA GLN A 279 -10.63 -2.32 -28.81
C GLN A 279 -9.09 -2.44 -28.70
N GLY A 280 -8.55 -3.58 -29.13
CA GLY A 280 -7.10 -3.84 -29.16
C GLY A 280 -6.49 -4.34 -27.84
N VAL A 281 -7.30 -4.60 -26.79
CA VAL A 281 -6.82 -5.26 -25.58
C VAL A 281 -6.85 -6.76 -25.78
N THR A 282 -5.70 -7.41 -25.51
CA THR A 282 -5.53 -8.87 -25.50
C THR A 282 -5.10 -9.32 -24.11
N GLY A 283 -5.70 -10.39 -23.61
CA GLY A 283 -5.45 -10.90 -22.27
C GLY A 283 -4.91 -12.32 -22.27
N ILE A 284 -3.99 -12.60 -21.35
CA ILE A 284 -3.41 -13.92 -21.12
C ILE A 284 -3.66 -14.33 -19.67
N MET A 285 -4.12 -15.57 -19.48
CA MET A 285 -4.22 -16.22 -18.17
C MET A 285 -3.20 -17.35 -18.10
N HIS A 286 -2.31 -17.28 -17.10
CA HIS A 286 -1.30 -18.29 -16.83
C HIS A 286 -1.89 -19.52 -16.13
N HIS A 287 -1.03 -20.46 -15.68
CA HIS A 287 -1.47 -21.74 -15.13
C HIS A 287 -1.93 -21.63 -13.68
N GLY A 288 -2.86 -22.55 -13.31
CA GLY A 288 -3.26 -22.79 -11.94
C GLY A 288 -3.98 -21.64 -11.25
N ILE A 289 -4.51 -20.65 -11.97
CA ILE A 289 -5.02 -19.40 -11.41
C ILE A 289 -6.04 -19.65 -10.30
N PHE A 290 -7.00 -20.54 -10.53
CA PHE A 290 -8.04 -20.91 -9.56
C PHE A 290 -7.83 -22.31 -8.96
N GLN A 291 -6.62 -22.79 -8.93
CA GLN A 291 -6.30 -24.11 -8.40
C GLN A 291 -6.57 -24.18 -6.88
N TYR A 292 -7.16 -25.27 -6.40
CA TYR A 292 -7.59 -25.47 -5.01
C TYR A 292 -8.57 -24.43 -4.48
N CYS A 293 -9.56 -24.04 -5.29
CA CYS A 293 -10.72 -23.26 -4.86
C CYS A 293 -11.95 -24.19 -4.76
N PRO A 294 -12.10 -25.00 -3.70
CA PRO A 294 -13.09 -26.07 -3.66
C PRO A 294 -14.54 -25.59 -3.76
N ASP A 295 -14.86 -24.41 -3.25
CA ASP A 295 -16.21 -23.84 -3.25
C ASP A 295 -16.58 -23.17 -4.59
N LEU A 296 -15.63 -23.06 -5.55
CA LEU A 296 -15.84 -22.37 -6.81
C LEU A 296 -16.85 -23.14 -7.67
N SER A 297 -17.99 -22.50 -7.99
CA SER A 297 -19.11 -23.12 -8.71
C SER A 297 -19.42 -22.45 -10.04
N VAL A 298 -19.20 -21.16 -10.19
CA VAL A 298 -19.48 -20.39 -11.41
C VAL A 298 -18.28 -19.52 -11.77
N VAL A 299 -17.86 -19.60 -13.04
CA VAL A 299 -16.78 -18.75 -13.57
C VAL A 299 -17.15 -18.20 -14.94
N GLU A 300 -16.97 -16.90 -15.09
CA GLU A 300 -16.99 -16.17 -16.34
C GLU A 300 -15.62 -15.55 -16.57
N LEU A 301 -14.90 -15.96 -17.62
CA LEU A 301 -13.59 -15.40 -17.95
C LEU A 301 -13.73 -14.04 -18.64
N PRO A 302 -12.79 -13.10 -18.41
CA PRO A 302 -12.78 -11.80 -19.06
C PRO A 302 -12.79 -11.89 -20.59
N GLU A 303 -13.51 -11.00 -21.24
CA GLU A 303 -13.62 -10.94 -22.71
C GLU A 303 -12.29 -10.64 -23.41
N SER A 304 -11.31 -10.02 -22.69
CA SER A 304 -9.96 -9.77 -23.21
C SER A 304 -9.09 -11.02 -23.34
N VAL A 305 -9.47 -12.12 -22.68
CA VAL A 305 -8.62 -13.33 -22.62
C VAL A 305 -8.60 -14.05 -23.95
N GLU A 306 -7.44 -14.15 -24.57
CA GLU A 306 -7.20 -14.89 -25.81
C GLU A 306 -6.56 -16.26 -25.58
N SER A 307 -5.85 -16.44 -24.46
CA SER A 307 -5.15 -17.69 -24.14
C SER A 307 -5.31 -18.05 -22.67
N VAL A 308 -5.59 -19.31 -22.41
CA VAL A 308 -5.70 -19.89 -21.06
C VAL A 308 -4.60 -20.93 -20.87
N GLY A 309 -3.83 -20.76 -19.78
CA GLY A 309 -2.75 -21.64 -19.39
C GLY A 309 -3.21 -22.97 -18.83
N GLN A 310 -2.24 -23.79 -18.43
CA GLN A 310 -2.46 -25.16 -17.93
C GLN A 310 -3.18 -25.17 -16.57
N THR A 311 -3.94 -26.24 -16.31
CA THR A 311 -4.46 -26.60 -14.98
C THR A 311 -5.27 -25.49 -14.27
N LEU A 312 -6.01 -24.68 -15.02
CA LEU A 312 -6.69 -23.49 -14.50
C LEU A 312 -7.55 -23.78 -13.27
N PHE A 313 -8.29 -24.90 -13.28
CA PHE A 313 -9.27 -25.29 -12.26
C PHE A 313 -8.92 -26.62 -11.55
N SER A 314 -7.66 -26.98 -11.49
CA SER A 314 -7.26 -28.23 -10.83
C SER A 314 -7.71 -28.26 -9.37
N ALA A 315 -8.30 -29.37 -8.93
CA ALA A 315 -8.87 -29.57 -7.59
C ALA A 315 -10.06 -28.66 -7.21
N ASN A 316 -10.82 -28.19 -8.21
CA ASN A 316 -12.10 -27.52 -8.00
C ASN A 316 -13.23 -28.52 -8.21
N VAL A 317 -13.81 -29.01 -7.13
CA VAL A 317 -14.74 -30.13 -7.15
C VAL A 317 -16.21 -29.74 -7.33
N HIS A 318 -16.53 -28.44 -7.28
CA HIS A 318 -17.89 -27.93 -7.39
C HIS A 318 -18.11 -26.99 -8.58
N LEU A 319 -17.16 -26.87 -9.51
CA LEU A 319 -17.30 -26.00 -10.68
C LEU A 319 -18.29 -26.62 -11.67
N GLU A 320 -19.54 -26.16 -11.64
CA GLU A 320 -20.62 -26.71 -12.48
C GLU A 320 -20.77 -25.96 -13.80
N ALA A 321 -20.54 -24.65 -13.81
CA ALA A 321 -20.71 -23.82 -15.00
C ALA A 321 -19.46 -22.96 -15.26
N LEU A 322 -19.03 -22.93 -16.52
CA LEU A 322 -17.91 -22.12 -16.99
C LEU A 322 -18.28 -21.38 -18.26
N THR A 323 -18.04 -20.08 -18.30
CA THR A 323 -18.18 -19.25 -19.50
C THR A 323 -16.83 -18.76 -19.98
N LEU A 324 -16.50 -19.07 -21.24
CA LEU A 324 -15.29 -18.60 -21.94
C LEU A 324 -15.65 -17.40 -22.82
N GLY A 325 -14.80 -16.36 -22.77
CA GLY A 325 -15.02 -15.10 -23.47
C GLY A 325 -14.96 -15.23 -25.01
N ARG A 326 -15.47 -14.19 -25.70
CA ARG A 326 -15.58 -14.21 -27.18
C ARG A 326 -14.27 -14.16 -27.92
N ASN A 327 -13.20 -13.66 -27.29
CA ASN A 327 -11.89 -13.51 -27.92
C ASN A 327 -10.96 -14.69 -27.68
N LEU A 328 -11.42 -15.74 -27.00
CA LEU A 328 -10.60 -16.91 -26.70
C LEU A 328 -10.16 -17.61 -27.99
N LYS A 329 -8.85 -17.81 -28.13
CA LYS A 329 -8.22 -18.45 -29.30
C LYS A 329 -7.52 -19.75 -28.97
N HIS A 330 -7.14 -19.95 -27.69
CA HIS A 330 -6.29 -21.07 -27.31
C HIS A 330 -6.55 -21.56 -25.89
N LEU A 331 -6.60 -22.89 -25.71
CA LEU A 331 -6.61 -23.59 -24.43
C LEU A 331 -5.39 -24.52 -24.37
N ALA A 332 -4.50 -24.26 -23.41
CA ALA A 332 -3.27 -25.01 -23.21
C ALA A 332 -3.53 -26.41 -22.64
N PHE A 333 -2.47 -27.22 -22.51
CA PHE A 333 -2.49 -28.57 -21.96
C PHE A 333 -3.27 -28.61 -20.63
N ASN A 334 -4.26 -29.50 -20.55
CA ASN A 334 -5.07 -29.75 -19.35
C ASN A 334 -5.69 -28.46 -18.74
N ALA A 335 -5.97 -27.45 -19.57
CA ALA A 335 -6.49 -26.17 -19.08
C ALA A 335 -7.79 -26.34 -18.25
N LEU A 336 -8.75 -27.11 -18.75
CA LEU A 336 -10.03 -27.40 -18.13
C LEU A 336 -10.19 -28.89 -17.74
N GLY A 337 -9.25 -29.77 -18.11
CA GLY A 337 -9.40 -31.22 -18.05
C GLY A 337 -9.75 -31.79 -16.68
N ASN A 338 -9.13 -31.30 -15.63
CA ASN A 338 -9.36 -31.74 -14.25
C ASN A 338 -10.44 -30.92 -13.51
N SER A 339 -11.37 -30.31 -14.24
CA SER A 339 -12.49 -29.57 -13.66
C SER A 339 -13.77 -30.43 -13.61
N SER A 340 -14.70 -30.06 -12.72
CA SER A 340 -16.03 -30.70 -12.60
C SER A 340 -17.08 -30.03 -13.50
N VAL A 341 -16.67 -29.30 -14.54
CA VAL A 341 -17.56 -28.52 -15.39
C VAL A 341 -18.57 -29.41 -16.11
N LYS A 342 -19.87 -29.17 -15.90
CA LYS A 342 -20.98 -29.80 -16.55
C LYS A 342 -21.54 -28.98 -17.70
N VAL A 343 -21.59 -27.66 -17.53
CA VAL A 343 -22.08 -26.72 -18.56
C VAL A 343 -20.94 -25.80 -18.97
N LEU A 344 -20.49 -25.92 -20.22
CA LEU A 344 -19.47 -25.08 -20.82
C LEU A 344 -20.11 -24.15 -21.85
N THR A 345 -20.07 -22.84 -21.57
CA THR A 345 -20.47 -21.81 -22.54
C THR A 345 -19.22 -21.24 -23.19
N VAL A 346 -19.18 -21.24 -24.51
CA VAL A 346 -18.08 -20.68 -25.29
C VAL A 346 -18.63 -19.56 -26.16
N ASN A 347 -18.26 -18.31 -25.85
CA ASN A 347 -18.73 -17.14 -26.58
C ASN A 347 -17.90 -16.84 -27.84
N ALA A 348 -16.80 -17.54 -28.08
CA ALA A 348 -15.98 -17.38 -29.25
C ALA A 348 -16.73 -17.83 -30.53
N PRO A 349 -16.82 -16.99 -31.56
CA PRO A 349 -17.50 -17.35 -32.81
C PRO A 349 -16.76 -18.44 -33.59
N GLU A 350 -15.47 -18.48 -33.48
CA GLU A 350 -14.57 -19.51 -34.01
C GLU A 350 -14.09 -20.42 -32.89
N PRO A 351 -14.06 -21.75 -33.07
CA PRO A 351 -13.60 -22.65 -32.02
C PRO A 351 -12.14 -22.42 -31.68
N PRO A 352 -11.81 -22.19 -30.40
CA PRO A 352 -10.43 -22.08 -29.93
C PRO A 352 -9.58 -23.32 -30.28
N SER A 353 -8.29 -23.14 -30.50
CA SER A 353 -7.36 -24.26 -30.63
C SER A 353 -7.17 -24.95 -29.29
N LEU A 354 -6.99 -26.28 -29.32
CA LEU A 354 -6.90 -27.12 -28.13
C LEU A 354 -5.55 -27.86 -28.09
N GLU A 355 -4.92 -27.83 -26.92
CA GLU A 355 -3.86 -28.81 -26.59
C GLU A 355 -4.51 -30.06 -25.94
N ILE A 356 -3.67 -31.05 -25.61
CA ILE A 356 -4.09 -32.33 -25.03
C ILE A 356 -4.79 -32.12 -23.70
N TYR A 357 -5.89 -32.81 -23.46
CA TYR A 357 -6.68 -32.80 -22.22
C TYR A 357 -7.24 -31.42 -21.83
N SER A 358 -7.33 -30.47 -22.75
CA SER A 358 -7.75 -29.10 -22.44
C SER A 358 -9.23 -28.93 -22.14
N LEU A 359 -10.11 -29.88 -22.59
CA LEU A 359 -11.55 -29.83 -22.32
C LEU A 359 -11.96 -30.66 -21.10
N PRO A 360 -13.07 -30.28 -20.40
CA PRO A 360 -13.57 -31.05 -19.26
C PRO A 360 -14.06 -32.44 -19.69
N GLU A 361 -13.71 -33.47 -18.92
CA GLU A 361 -14.16 -34.84 -19.21
C GLU A 361 -15.65 -35.05 -18.93
N GLN A 362 -16.22 -34.36 -17.93
CA GLN A 362 -17.55 -34.55 -17.41
C GLN A 362 -18.58 -33.59 -17.99
N VAL A 363 -18.26 -32.84 -19.04
CA VAL A 363 -19.17 -31.87 -19.63
C VAL A 363 -20.42 -32.55 -20.18
N GLU A 364 -21.58 -32.09 -19.75
CA GLU A 364 -22.88 -32.59 -20.17
C GLU A 364 -23.47 -31.74 -21.29
N GLN A 365 -23.16 -30.43 -21.30
CA GLN A 365 -23.68 -29.47 -22.28
C GLN A 365 -22.61 -28.44 -22.65
N VAL A 366 -22.50 -28.19 -23.96
CA VAL A 366 -21.73 -27.08 -24.52
C VAL A 366 -22.66 -26.10 -25.22
N VAL A 367 -22.56 -24.82 -24.89
CA VAL A 367 -23.31 -23.74 -25.53
C VAL A 367 -22.32 -22.92 -26.36
N VAL A 368 -22.63 -22.80 -27.67
CA VAL A 368 -21.82 -22.03 -28.63
C VAL A 368 -22.61 -20.84 -29.18
N PRO A 369 -21.99 -19.82 -29.76
CA PRO A 369 -22.70 -18.69 -30.34
C PRO A 369 -23.65 -19.11 -31.46
N LYS A 370 -24.73 -18.38 -31.65
CA LYS A 370 -25.67 -18.58 -32.74
C LYS A 370 -24.96 -18.52 -34.09
N GLY A 371 -25.15 -19.55 -34.92
CA GLY A 371 -24.51 -19.70 -36.22
C GLY A 371 -23.09 -20.31 -36.17
N ALA A 372 -22.55 -20.58 -35.00
CA ALA A 372 -21.18 -21.13 -34.84
C ALA A 372 -21.13 -22.68 -34.79
N LEU A 373 -22.29 -23.34 -34.59
CA LEU A 373 -22.34 -24.79 -34.35
C LEU A 373 -21.63 -25.61 -35.43
N GLN A 374 -21.74 -25.23 -36.70
CA GLN A 374 -21.08 -25.92 -37.79
C GLN A 374 -19.54 -25.84 -37.69
N ALA A 375 -19.00 -24.69 -37.34
CA ALA A 375 -17.55 -24.51 -37.19
C ALA A 375 -16.99 -25.39 -36.06
N TYR A 376 -17.68 -25.45 -34.92
CA TYR A 376 -17.31 -26.30 -33.78
C TYR A 376 -17.42 -27.80 -34.12
N ASN A 377 -18.42 -28.22 -34.87
CA ASN A 377 -18.61 -29.61 -35.23
C ASN A 377 -17.56 -30.14 -36.23
N HIS A 378 -16.96 -29.27 -37.05
CA HIS A 378 -15.97 -29.65 -38.05
C HIS A 378 -14.53 -29.49 -37.62
N LYS A 379 -14.28 -28.84 -36.49
CA LYS A 379 -12.92 -28.64 -36.04
C LYS A 379 -12.37 -29.88 -35.32
N VAL A 380 -11.44 -30.54 -36.00
CA VAL A 380 -10.69 -31.68 -35.47
C VAL A 380 -9.27 -31.24 -35.19
N ASP A 381 -8.94 -31.02 -33.91
CA ASP A 381 -7.61 -30.55 -33.53
C ASP A 381 -6.58 -31.68 -33.38
N ASN A 382 -6.99 -32.86 -32.89
CA ASN A 382 -6.14 -34.04 -32.82
C ASN A 382 -6.97 -35.29 -32.50
N GLU A 383 -7.29 -36.10 -33.54
CA GLU A 383 -8.14 -37.28 -33.40
C GLU A 383 -7.56 -38.36 -32.48
N SER A 384 -6.21 -38.46 -32.40
CA SER A 384 -5.55 -39.51 -31.63
C SER A 384 -5.60 -39.31 -30.10
N LEU A 385 -6.03 -38.14 -29.63
CA LEU A 385 -5.90 -37.75 -28.21
C LEU A 385 -7.27 -37.48 -27.53
N ARG A 386 -8.40 -37.80 -28.14
CA ARG A 386 -9.76 -37.67 -27.61
C ARG A 386 -10.18 -36.27 -27.17
N ASN A 387 -9.45 -35.21 -27.53
CA ASN A 387 -9.75 -33.83 -27.16
C ASN A 387 -9.84 -32.93 -28.38
N SER A 388 -10.98 -33.04 -29.06
CA SER A 388 -11.38 -32.08 -30.06
C SER A 388 -12.81 -31.62 -29.78
N TRP A 389 -13.17 -30.43 -30.24
CA TRP A 389 -14.55 -29.95 -30.18
C TRP A 389 -15.52 -30.95 -30.81
N GLY A 390 -15.12 -31.64 -31.87
CA GLY A 390 -15.87 -32.66 -32.53
C GLY A 390 -16.31 -33.84 -31.64
N THR A 391 -15.61 -34.15 -30.57
CA THR A 391 -16.01 -35.21 -29.61
C THR A 391 -17.21 -34.84 -28.77
N LEU A 392 -17.54 -33.55 -28.71
CA LEU A 392 -18.66 -33.00 -27.91
C LEU A 392 -19.91 -32.69 -28.76
N VAL A 393 -19.94 -33.03 -30.04
CA VAL A 393 -21.02 -32.70 -30.99
C VAL A 393 -22.42 -33.02 -30.47
N GLY A 394 -22.60 -34.22 -29.89
CA GLY A 394 -23.90 -34.63 -29.35
C GLY A 394 -24.35 -33.85 -28.08
N ARG A 395 -23.50 -33.01 -27.51
CA ARG A 395 -23.74 -32.21 -26.31
C ARG A 395 -23.79 -30.70 -26.61
N MET A 396 -23.64 -30.30 -27.90
CA MET A 396 -23.59 -28.89 -28.29
C MET A 396 -24.98 -28.36 -28.65
N LYS A 397 -25.22 -27.10 -28.27
CA LYS A 397 -26.34 -26.30 -28.74
C LYS A 397 -25.95 -24.85 -28.96
N GLU A 398 -26.68 -24.15 -29.82
CA GLU A 398 -26.50 -22.71 -29.97
C GLU A 398 -27.15 -21.92 -28.83
N SER A 399 -26.59 -20.75 -28.52
CA SER A 399 -27.25 -19.77 -27.64
C SER A 399 -28.52 -19.24 -28.30
N ASN A 400 -29.51 -18.91 -27.50
CA ASN A 400 -30.80 -18.37 -27.94
C ASN A 400 -30.67 -17.03 -28.67
#